data_1086f468210690dad5f520b3b1260d14
#
_entry.id   1086f468210690dad5f520b3b1260d14
#
_cell.length_a   1.000
_cell.length_b   1.000
_cell.length_c   1.000
_cell.angle_alpha   90.00
_cell.angle_beta   90.00
_cell.angle_gamma   90.00
#
_symmetry.space_group_name_H-M   'P 1'
#
loop_
_entity.id
_entity.type
_entity.pdbx_description
1 polymer ?
#
loop_
_entity_poly.entity_id
_entity_poly.type
_entity_poly.pdbx_seq_one_letter_code
_entity_poly.pdbx_strand_id
1 'polypeptide(L)'
;MEFMGKKLEDIVVTLPLADGTSMDCGVYSYFEIQNKKYFALLPLKGERELDFSQKYMLYEVGEDEEGNPIIVYIEDDLEYAIAAQYFSRQLSNSFPSH
;
A
#
# COMPACT_ATOMS: atom_id res chain seq x y z
N MET A 1 -10.82 8.30 -3.43
CA MET A 1 -11.01 6.99 -2.79
C MET A 1 -10.75 7.13 -1.30
N GLU A 2 -11.53 6.43 -0.50
CA GLU A 2 -11.42 6.52 0.95
C GLU A 2 -11.18 5.15 1.55
N PHE A 3 -10.51 5.12 2.70
CA PHE A 3 -10.32 3.92 3.48
C PHE A 3 -10.59 4.27 4.95
N MET A 4 -11.55 3.58 5.54
CA MET A 4 -11.96 3.77 6.94
C MET A 4 -12.25 5.23 7.28
N GLY A 5 -12.91 5.92 6.35
CA GLY A 5 -13.29 7.31 6.54
C GLY A 5 -12.20 8.32 6.24
N LYS A 6 -11.02 7.87 5.82
CA LYS A 6 -9.92 8.76 5.45
C LYS A 6 -9.63 8.64 3.96
N LYS A 7 -9.24 9.74 3.35
CA LYS A 7 -8.78 9.69 1.97
C LYS A 7 -7.43 9.01 1.93
N LEU A 8 -7.19 8.19 0.91
CA LEU A 8 -5.91 7.48 0.78
C LEU A 8 -4.72 8.44 0.78
N GLU A 9 -4.87 9.59 0.15
CA GLU A 9 -3.80 10.58 0.06
C GLU A 9 -3.44 11.19 1.41
N ASP A 10 -4.29 11.03 2.43
CA ASP A 10 -4.04 11.54 3.77
C ASP A 10 -3.42 10.49 4.69
N ILE A 11 -3.25 9.26 4.20
CA ILE A 11 -2.70 8.18 5.01
C ILE A 11 -1.19 8.10 4.79
N VAL A 12 -0.44 8.24 5.88
CA VAL A 12 1.03 8.08 5.85
C VAL A 12 1.38 6.87 6.70
N VAL A 13 2.16 5.98 6.12
CA VAL A 13 2.61 4.76 6.79
C VAL A 13 4.12 4.87 7.01
N THR A 14 4.56 4.71 8.25
CA THR A 14 5.97 4.73 8.58
C THR A 14 6.47 3.29 8.66
N LEU A 15 7.41 2.93 7.80
CA LEU A 15 7.98 1.59 7.75
C LEU A 15 9.35 1.57 8.39
N PRO A 16 9.62 0.63 9.31
CA PRO A 16 10.97 0.47 9.85
C PRO A 16 11.89 -0.17 8.81
N LEU A 17 13.11 0.30 8.75
CA LEU A 17 14.13 -0.22 7.83
C LEU A 17 15.14 -1.05 8.60
N ALA A 18 15.89 -1.89 7.86
CA ALA A 18 16.83 -2.83 8.46
C ALA A 18 17.98 -2.13 9.18
N ASP A 19 18.29 -0.89 8.82
CA ASP A 19 19.40 -0.15 9.42
C ASP A 19 19.01 0.64 10.67
N GLY A 20 17.77 0.46 11.16
CA GLY A 20 17.30 1.15 12.35
C GLY A 20 16.61 2.48 12.09
N THR A 21 16.58 2.92 10.84
CA THR A 21 15.84 4.13 10.47
C THR A 21 14.42 3.77 10.07
N SER A 22 13.64 4.76 9.67
CA SER A 22 12.28 4.54 9.19
C SER A 22 12.06 5.33 7.89
N MET A 23 11.04 4.93 7.15
CA MET A 23 10.70 5.57 5.89
C MET A 23 9.20 5.85 5.87
N ASP A 24 8.84 7.10 5.58
CA ASP A 24 7.43 7.47 5.43
C ASP A 24 6.98 7.17 4.02
N CYS A 25 5.84 6.51 3.92
CA CYS A 25 5.25 6.11 2.66
C CYS A 25 3.82 6.60 2.57
N GLY A 26 3.39 6.91 1.36
CA GLY A 26 2.00 7.21 1.09
C GLY A 26 1.31 6.03 0.43
N VAL A 27 -0.01 6.02 0.47
CA VAL A 27 -0.81 4.96 -0.14
C VAL A 27 -1.15 5.36 -1.57
N TYR A 28 -0.65 4.59 -2.53
CA TYR A 28 -0.99 4.79 -3.92
C TYR A 28 -2.33 4.16 -4.27
N SER A 29 -2.58 2.95 -3.76
CA SER A 29 -3.80 2.23 -4.09
C SER A 29 -4.20 1.30 -2.94
N TYR A 30 -5.50 1.04 -2.85
CA TYR A 30 -6.08 0.10 -1.93
C TYR A 30 -6.90 -0.91 -2.73
N PHE A 31 -6.78 -2.19 -2.37
CA PHE A 31 -7.58 -3.23 -3.03
C PHE A 31 -7.86 -4.37 -2.05
N GLU A 32 -8.86 -5.17 -2.40
CA GLU A 32 -9.24 -6.34 -1.62
C GLU A 32 -9.18 -7.59 -2.49
N ILE A 33 -8.71 -8.67 -1.90
CA ILE A 33 -8.72 -9.99 -2.53
C ILE A 33 -9.22 -10.98 -1.49
N GLN A 34 -10.35 -11.63 -1.75
CA GLN A 34 -10.91 -12.68 -0.88
C GLN A 34 -10.99 -12.24 0.60
N ASN A 35 -11.58 -11.06 0.81
CA ASN A 35 -11.80 -10.49 2.14
C ASN A 35 -10.54 -10.01 2.86
N LYS A 36 -9.40 -10.02 2.20
CA LYS A 36 -8.18 -9.40 2.73
C LYS A 36 -7.95 -8.07 2.04
N LYS A 37 -7.46 -7.11 2.80
CA LYS A 37 -7.24 -5.74 2.33
C LYS A 37 -5.75 -5.49 2.17
N TYR A 38 -5.38 -4.76 1.12
CA TYR A 38 -3.99 -4.49 0.79
C TYR A 38 -3.78 -3.04 0.41
N PHE A 39 -2.61 -2.52 0.77
CA PHE A 39 -2.14 -1.22 0.28
C PHE A 39 -0.97 -1.41 -0.66
N ALA A 40 -0.95 -0.62 -1.74
CA ALA A 40 0.24 -0.42 -2.53
C ALA A 40 0.85 0.90 -2.09
N LEU A 41 2.06 0.85 -1.56
CA LEU A 41 2.73 2.00 -0.97
C LEU A 41 3.89 2.48 -1.83
N LEU A 42 4.13 3.78 -1.79
CA LEU A 42 5.32 4.39 -2.38
C LEU A 42 5.96 5.31 -1.36
N PRO A 43 7.30 5.41 -1.35
CA PRO A 43 7.96 6.38 -0.47
C PRO A 43 7.51 7.80 -0.79
N LEU A 44 7.55 8.65 0.22
CA LEU A 44 7.29 10.08 0.04
C LEU A 44 8.61 10.79 -0.21
N LYS A 45 8.62 11.71 -1.17
CA LYS A 45 9.81 12.52 -1.47
C LYS A 45 9.67 13.96 -1.03
N GLY A 46 8.66 14.24 -0.24
CA GLY A 46 8.39 15.55 0.33
C GLY A 46 7.16 15.42 1.18
N GLU A 47 6.48 16.51 1.43
CA GLU A 47 5.23 16.43 2.17
C GLU A 47 4.15 15.84 1.29
N ARG A 48 3.76 14.60 1.55
CA ARG A 48 2.64 13.93 0.89
C ARG A 48 2.79 13.73 -0.61
N GLU A 49 4.01 13.84 -1.14
CA GLU A 49 4.25 13.63 -2.55
C GLU A 49 4.84 12.25 -2.77
N LEU A 50 4.17 11.41 -3.55
CA LEU A 50 4.62 10.06 -3.83
C LEU A 50 5.82 10.07 -4.78
N ASP A 51 6.80 9.23 -4.50
CA ASP A 51 7.98 9.10 -5.34
C ASP A 51 7.77 7.98 -6.35
N PHE A 52 7.34 8.33 -7.54
CA PHE A 52 7.04 7.36 -8.59
C PHE A 52 8.28 6.77 -9.25
N SER A 53 9.48 7.21 -8.85
CA SER A 53 10.71 6.59 -9.33
C SER A 53 11.06 5.34 -8.55
N GLN A 54 10.37 5.08 -7.43
CA GLN A 54 10.61 3.94 -6.58
C GLN A 54 9.66 2.80 -6.92
N LYS A 55 9.98 1.61 -6.43
CA LYS A 55 9.13 0.43 -6.62
C LYS A 55 7.98 0.45 -5.62
N TYR A 56 6.83 -0.02 -6.06
CA TYR A 56 5.70 -0.20 -5.16
C TYR A 56 5.99 -1.28 -4.13
N MET A 57 5.49 -1.06 -2.92
CA MET A 57 5.56 -2.03 -1.85
C MET A 57 4.14 -2.45 -1.49
N LEU A 58 3.90 -3.75 -1.39
CA LEU A 58 2.57 -4.26 -1.08
C LEU A 58 2.55 -4.79 0.33
N TYR A 59 1.51 -4.39 1.07
CA TYR A 59 1.31 -4.84 2.44
C TYR A 59 -0.15 -5.16 2.67
N GLU A 60 -0.41 -6.13 3.54
CA GLU A 60 -1.75 -6.41 3.99
C GLU A 60 -2.15 -5.37 5.04
N VAL A 61 -3.43 -5.02 5.08
CA VAL A 61 -3.96 -4.06 6.04
C VAL A 61 -4.84 -4.82 7.02
N GLY A 62 -4.47 -4.80 8.29
CA GLY A 62 -5.30 -5.32 9.35
C GLY A 62 -5.90 -4.19 10.17
N GLU A 63 -6.53 -4.54 11.27
CA GLU A 63 -7.08 -3.57 12.20
C GLU A 63 -6.64 -3.93 13.61
N ASP A 64 -6.36 -2.91 14.41
CA ASP A 64 -6.08 -3.12 15.82
C ASP A 64 -7.41 -3.22 16.60
N GLU A 65 -7.31 -3.34 17.93
CA GLU A 65 -8.49 -3.50 18.76
C GLU A 65 -9.42 -2.28 18.75
N GLU A 66 -8.87 -1.13 18.38
CA GLU A 66 -9.63 0.12 18.33
C GLU A 66 -10.16 0.40 16.92
N GLY A 67 -9.91 -0.50 15.97
CA GLY A 67 -10.38 -0.34 14.61
C GLY A 67 -9.47 0.51 13.73
N ASN A 68 -8.27 0.84 14.21
CA ASN A 68 -7.31 1.60 13.40
C ASN A 68 -6.58 0.67 12.44
N PRO A 69 -6.29 1.14 11.22
CA PRO A 69 -5.57 0.30 10.26
C PRO A 69 -4.13 0.07 10.71
N ILE A 70 -3.68 -1.18 10.58
CA ILE A 70 -2.28 -1.54 10.83
C ILE A 70 -1.73 -2.22 9.59
N ILE A 71 -0.42 -2.09 9.40
CA ILE A 71 0.27 -2.67 8.26
C ILE A 71 0.82 -4.03 8.68
N VAL A 72 0.52 -5.05 7.88
CA VAL A 72 0.97 -6.42 8.14
C VAL A 72 1.83 -6.87 6.96
N TYR A 73 3.01 -7.37 7.29
CA TYR A 73 3.93 -7.86 6.27
C TYR A 73 3.36 -9.14 5.62
N ILE A 74 3.43 -9.23 4.31
CA ILE A 74 2.98 -10.42 3.59
C ILE A 74 4.13 -11.42 3.58
N GLU A 75 4.04 -12.45 4.41
CA GLU A 75 5.10 -13.44 4.56
C GLU A 75 5.06 -14.54 3.50
N ASP A 76 3.87 -14.84 2.98
CA ASP A 76 3.70 -15.91 2.02
C ASP A 76 4.02 -15.40 0.61
N ASP A 77 5.03 -15.99 -0.02
CA ASP A 77 5.45 -15.60 -1.36
C ASP A 77 4.33 -15.76 -2.38
N LEU A 78 3.51 -16.78 -2.24
CA LEU A 78 2.38 -16.98 -3.16
C LEU A 78 1.33 -15.90 -2.97
N GLU A 79 1.03 -15.55 -1.75
CA GLU A 79 0.10 -14.47 -1.46
C GLU A 79 0.62 -13.15 -2.03
N TYR A 80 1.89 -12.88 -1.87
CA TYR A 80 2.49 -11.66 -2.42
C TYR A 80 2.39 -11.64 -3.95
N ALA A 81 2.66 -12.78 -4.59
CA ALA A 81 2.57 -12.87 -6.04
C ALA A 81 1.16 -12.61 -6.54
N ILE A 82 0.16 -13.14 -5.84
CA ILE A 82 -1.24 -12.93 -6.20
C ILE A 82 -1.61 -11.46 -6.06
N ALA A 83 -1.20 -10.83 -4.95
CA ALA A 83 -1.47 -9.42 -4.71
C ALA A 83 -0.79 -8.55 -5.77
N ALA A 84 0.46 -8.85 -6.10
CA ALA A 84 1.20 -8.11 -7.10
C ALA A 84 0.55 -8.22 -8.49
N GLN A 85 0.07 -9.41 -8.83
CA GLN A 85 -0.60 -9.62 -10.11
C GLN A 85 -1.91 -8.85 -10.17
N TYR A 86 -2.68 -8.87 -9.08
CA TYR A 86 -3.92 -8.12 -9.00
C TYR A 86 -3.66 -6.62 -9.16
N PHE A 87 -2.65 -6.11 -8.46
CA PHE A 87 -2.29 -4.70 -8.54
C PHE A 87 -1.84 -4.31 -9.95
N SER A 88 -1.06 -5.17 -10.61
CA SER A 88 -0.63 -4.91 -11.99
C SER A 88 -1.82 -4.78 -12.93
N ARG A 89 -2.85 -5.60 -12.73
CA ARG A 89 -4.06 -5.52 -13.54
C ARG A 89 -4.80 -4.22 -13.29
N GLN A 90 -4.86 -3.76 -12.05
CA GLN A 90 -5.49 -2.47 -11.75
C GLN A 90 -4.77 -1.33 -12.44
N LEU A 91 -3.44 -1.36 -12.42
CA LEU A 91 -2.67 -0.33 -13.11
C LEU A 91 -2.97 -0.31 -14.61
N SER A 92 -3.02 -1.49 -15.22
CA SER A 92 -3.31 -1.61 -16.65
C SER A 92 -4.70 -1.09 -16.99
N ASN A 93 -5.67 -1.29 -16.10
CA ASN A 93 -7.02 -0.81 -16.32
C ASN A 93 -7.18 0.68 -16.06
N SER A 94 -6.30 1.24 -15.22
CA SER A 94 -6.35 2.66 -14.87
C SER A 94 -5.79 3.57 -15.95
N PHE A 95 -4.92 3.02 -16.81
CA PHE A 95 -4.31 3.79 -17.88
C PHE A 95 -4.95 3.38 -19.20
N PRO A 96 -5.70 4.29 -19.84
CA PRO A 96 -6.23 3.97 -21.16
C PRO A 96 -5.05 3.76 -22.09
N SER A 97 -4.90 2.55 -22.55
CA SER A 97 -3.82 2.25 -23.43
C SER A 97 -4.30 2.51 -24.83
N HIS A 98 -3.81 3.26 -25.37
CA HIS A 98 -4.05 3.53 -26.69
C HIS A 98 -5.07 4.22 -27.15
#